data_6027354a3eda194526a37a0869bef752
#
_entry.id   6027354a3eda194526a37a0869bef752
#
_cell.length_a   1.000
_cell.length_b   1.000
_cell.length_c   1.000
_cell.angle_alpha   90.00
_cell.angle_beta   90.00
_cell.angle_gamma   90.00
#
_symmetry.space_group_name_H-M   'P 1'
#
loop_
_entity.id
_entity.type
_entity.pdbx_description
1 polymer ?
#
loop_
_entity_poly.entity_id
_entity_poly.type
_entity_poly.pdbx_seq_one_letter_code
_entity_poly.pdbx_strand_id
1 'polypeptide(L)'
;MKYNVIINRNSGNCNKLNLAAITDMFGNDTEVHYTDDGKAPCRDCDAVVVCGGDGTLKNALDNYRDKPIFFVPCGTFNETRHLGDSINFVGDCNGQSFGYVCATGSFTEIGYSTKCAAKRRLKCLAYILQVLKWYKSHKIKARINIDGKSFDGEYTLLMAIKNNTCFGFPFNKMYDKKPQPYLLGVKSCGNDNLFNRAKMFFPFFRIFFCGVRQPTVRKGWFMLPFDNATITLDKPRDFCIDGELRTLGGELRLTARTLTHPVTILDCPQNVKKHLRHTH
;
A
#
# COMPACT_ATOMS: atom_id res chain seq x y z
N MET A 1 15.55 -25.36 -10.82
CA MET A 1 14.51 -24.63 -10.07
C MET A 1 13.41 -24.27 -11.04
N LYS A 2 12.18 -24.65 -10.70
CA LYS A 2 11.00 -24.37 -11.51
C LYS A 2 10.43 -23.00 -11.09
N TYR A 3 10.37 -22.07 -12.03
CA TYR A 3 9.85 -20.73 -11.79
C TYR A 3 8.46 -20.54 -12.38
N ASN A 4 7.57 -19.90 -11.63
CA ASN A 4 6.27 -19.47 -12.11
C ASN A 4 6.30 -17.95 -12.29
N VAL A 5 6.22 -17.45 -13.54
CA VAL A 5 6.20 -16.02 -13.86
C VAL A 5 4.77 -15.57 -14.05
N ILE A 6 4.30 -14.72 -13.13
CA ILE A 6 2.95 -14.15 -13.13
C ILE A 6 3.02 -12.74 -13.69
N ILE A 7 2.34 -12.49 -14.80
CA ILE A 7 2.32 -11.20 -15.49
C ILE A 7 0.92 -10.60 -15.48
N ASN A 8 0.81 -9.39 -14.96
CA ASN A 8 -0.40 -8.59 -15.06
C ASN A 8 -0.30 -7.64 -16.27
N ARG A 9 -0.90 -8.04 -17.40
CA ARG A 9 -0.93 -7.24 -18.64
C ARG A 9 -1.59 -5.87 -18.48
N ASN A 10 -2.51 -5.74 -17.51
CA ASN A 10 -3.21 -4.49 -17.20
C ASN A 10 -2.37 -3.50 -16.36
N SER A 11 -1.16 -3.89 -15.95
CA SER A 11 -0.23 -2.99 -15.24
C SER A 11 0.31 -1.92 -16.19
N GLY A 12 0.34 -0.67 -15.73
CA GLY A 12 0.54 0.51 -16.59
C GLY A 12 1.85 0.57 -17.38
N ASN A 13 2.90 -0.17 -16.98
CA ASN A 13 4.18 -0.26 -17.70
C ASN A 13 4.48 -1.69 -18.17
N CYS A 14 3.52 -2.60 -18.14
CA CYS A 14 3.73 -3.98 -18.55
C CYS A 14 4.14 -4.09 -20.03
N ASN A 15 3.67 -3.19 -20.89
CA ASN A 15 4.04 -3.12 -22.30
C ASN A 15 5.53 -2.81 -22.55
N LYS A 16 6.25 -2.36 -21.52
CA LYS A 16 7.71 -2.11 -21.59
C LYS A 16 8.52 -3.29 -21.11
N LEU A 17 7.86 -4.32 -20.56
CA LEU A 17 8.53 -5.50 -20.03
C LEU A 17 9.19 -6.31 -21.13
N ASN A 18 10.46 -6.65 -20.95
CA ASN A 18 11.17 -7.58 -21.82
C ASN A 18 11.02 -9.01 -21.25
N LEU A 19 10.06 -9.75 -21.77
CA LEU A 19 9.78 -11.10 -21.30
C LEU A 19 10.95 -12.06 -21.56
N ALA A 20 11.62 -11.95 -22.72
CA ALA A 20 12.78 -12.77 -23.01
C ALA A 20 13.90 -12.56 -21.97
N ALA A 21 14.18 -11.31 -21.61
CA ALA A 21 15.18 -11.04 -20.58
C ALA A 21 14.80 -11.60 -19.21
N ILE A 22 13.50 -11.68 -18.88
CA ILE A 22 13.03 -12.31 -17.64
C ILE A 22 13.22 -13.83 -17.73
N THR A 23 12.78 -14.47 -18.79
CA THR A 23 12.96 -15.92 -18.98
C THR A 23 14.44 -16.32 -19.03
N ASP A 24 15.28 -15.52 -19.66
CA ASP A 24 16.74 -15.75 -19.69
C ASP A 24 17.37 -15.64 -18.29
N MET A 25 16.86 -14.71 -17.45
CA MET A 25 17.35 -14.51 -16.08
C MET A 25 17.05 -15.72 -15.18
N PHE A 26 15.89 -16.37 -15.36
CA PHE A 26 15.44 -17.49 -14.51
C PHE A 26 15.64 -18.87 -15.14
N GLY A 27 16.03 -18.94 -16.43
CA GLY A 27 16.36 -20.18 -17.13
C GLY A 27 15.16 -20.88 -17.78
N ASN A 28 15.42 -22.04 -18.37
CA ASN A 28 14.48 -22.74 -19.26
C ASN A 28 13.29 -23.42 -18.53
N ASP A 29 13.38 -23.60 -17.21
CA ASP A 29 12.30 -24.20 -16.40
C ASP A 29 11.35 -23.12 -15.85
N THR A 30 10.88 -22.27 -16.77
CA THR A 30 10.06 -21.09 -16.46
C THR A 30 8.70 -21.22 -17.14
N GLU A 31 7.63 -21.26 -16.32
CA GLU A 31 6.24 -21.25 -16.77
C GLU A 31 5.65 -19.85 -16.67
N VAL A 32 5.06 -19.33 -17.75
CA VAL A 32 4.50 -17.96 -17.78
C VAL A 32 2.98 -18.01 -17.72
N HIS A 33 2.41 -17.27 -16.77
CA HIS A 33 0.99 -17.12 -16.57
C HIS A 33 0.58 -15.64 -16.63
N TYR A 34 -0.55 -15.37 -17.25
CA TYR A 34 -1.12 -14.02 -17.27
C TYR A 34 -2.33 -13.96 -16.34
N THR A 35 -2.46 -12.88 -15.58
CA THR A 35 -3.54 -12.73 -14.59
C THR A 35 -4.94 -12.65 -15.20
N ASP A 36 -5.04 -12.32 -16.49
CA ASP A 36 -6.27 -12.19 -17.26
C ASP A 36 -6.68 -13.46 -18.02
N ASP A 37 -5.86 -14.50 -18.00
CA ASP A 37 -6.16 -15.76 -18.71
C ASP A 37 -7.19 -16.64 -17.96
N GLY A 38 -7.68 -16.21 -16.79
CA GLY A 38 -8.69 -16.92 -15.98
C GLY A 38 -8.20 -18.25 -15.39
N LYS A 39 -6.95 -18.62 -15.61
CA LYS A 39 -6.33 -19.83 -15.05
C LYS A 39 -5.72 -19.51 -13.69
N ALA A 40 -5.94 -20.37 -12.72
CA ALA A 40 -5.22 -20.29 -11.45
C ALA A 40 -3.73 -20.53 -11.71
N PRO A 41 -2.83 -19.67 -11.20
CA PRO A 41 -1.40 -19.86 -11.36
C PRO A 41 -0.97 -21.19 -10.73
N CYS A 42 -0.06 -21.92 -11.40
CA CYS A 42 0.47 -23.18 -10.91
C CYS A 42 1.15 -22.99 -9.54
N ARG A 43 0.82 -23.79 -8.56
CA ARG A 43 1.46 -23.78 -7.23
C ARG A 43 2.66 -24.73 -7.15
N ASP A 44 2.80 -25.62 -8.13
CA ASP A 44 3.94 -26.54 -8.24
C ASP A 44 5.13 -25.83 -8.88
N CYS A 45 5.78 -24.98 -8.09
CA CYS A 45 6.97 -24.25 -8.45
C CYS A 45 7.87 -24.06 -7.21
N ASP A 46 9.17 -23.85 -7.43
CA ASP A 46 10.13 -23.55 -6.35
C ASP A 46 10.13 -22.09 -5.97
N ALA A 47 9.87 -21.19 -6.93
CA ALA A 47 9.83 -19.75 -6.73
C ALA A 47 8.86 -19.06 -7.69
N VAL A 48 8.46 -17.84 -7.36
CA VAL A 48 7.50 -17.04 -8.13
C VAL A 48 8.13 -15.72 -8.55
N VAL A 49 7.98 -15.37 -9.83
CA VAL A 49 8.36 -14.06 -10.38
C VAL A 49 7.09 -13.28 -10.67
N VAL A 50 6.90 -12.14 -10.03
CA VAL A 50 5.69 -11.32 -10.13
C VAL A 50 5.98 -10.05 -10.92
N CYS A 51 5.39 -9.93 -12.11
CA CYS A 51 5.51 -8.75 -12.97
C CYS A 51 4.20 -7.97 -12.92
N GLY A 52 4.15 -6.88 -12.16
CA GLY A 52 2.89 -6.15 -11.96
C GLY A 52 3.01 -4.91 -11.08
N GLY A 53 1.87 -4.46 -10.59
CA GLY A 53 1.77 -3.43 -9.57
C GLY A 53 1.66 -4.02 -8.16
N ASP A 54 1.51 -3.15 -7.16
CA ASP A 54 1.42 -3.53 -5.75
C ASP A 54 0.26 -4.51 -5.47
N GLY A 55 -0.89 -4.38 -6.16
CA GLY A 55 -2.00 -5.32 -6.05
C GLY A 55 -1.65 -6.72 -6.57
N THR A 56 -0.85 -6.84 -7.64
CA THR A 56 -0.38 -8.13 -8.16
C THR A 56 0.58 -8.79 -7.17
N LEU A 57 1.49 -8.00 -6.58
CA LEU A 57 2.40 -8.47 -5.53
C LEU A 57 1.63 -8.94 -4.31
N LYS A 58 0.62 -8.17 -3.86
CA LYS A 58 -0.24 -8.54 -2.73
C LYS A 58 -0.90 -9.90 -2.95
N ASN A 59 -1.48 -10.13 -4.12
CA ASN A 59 -2.11 -11.41 -4.45
C ASN A 59 -1.09 -12.56 -4.44
N ALA A 60 0.13 -12.34 -4.90
CA ALA A 60 1.18 -13.34 -4.82
C ALA A 60 1.59 -13.62 -3.36
N LEU A 61 1.74 -12.59 -2.52
CA LEU A 61 2.04 -12.73 -1.09
C LEU A 61 0.97 -13.51 -0.30
N ASP A 62 -0.28 -13.45 -0.72
CA ASP A 62 -1.37 -14.21 -0.11
C ASP A 62 -1.43 -15.67 -0.60
N ASN A 63 -1.07 -15.91 -1.86
CA ASN A 63 -1.17 -17.24 -2.50
C ASN A 63 0.11 -18.10 -2.39
N TYR A 64 1.29 -17.48 -2.23
CA TYR A 64 2.61 -18.13 -2.23
C TYR A 64 3.41 -17.78 -0.97
N ARG A 65 2.79 -17.95 0.20
CA ARG A 65 3.37 -17.55 1.51
C ARG A 65 4.66 -18.25 1.86
N ASP A 66 4.86 -19.45 1.34
CA ASP A 66 5.95 -20.39 1.59
C ASP A 66 7.02 -20.40 0.49
N LYS A 67 6.86 -19.57 -0.54
CA LYS A 67 7.76 -19.53 -1.71
C LYS A 67 8.58 -18.24 -1.76
N PRO A 68 9.83 -18.29 -2.25
CA PRO A 68 10.56 -17.10 -2.64
C PRO A 68 9.81 -16.33 -3.72
N ILE A 69 9.70 -15.01 -3.57
CA ILE A 69 9.05 -14.12 -4.53
C ILE A 69 10.05 -13.12 -5.05
N PHE A 70 10.16 -13.04 -6.38
CA PHE A 70 10.90 -12.01 -7.10
C PHE A 70 9.90 -11.02 -7.69
N PHE A 71 9.98 -9.76 -7.33
CA PHE A 71 9.04 -8.74 -7.79
C PHE A 71 9.65 -7.82 -8.82
N VAL A 72 9.04 -7.77 -10.00
CA VAL A 72 9.36 -6.85 -11.10
C VAL A 72 8.29 -5.77 -11.14
N PRO A 73 8.53 -4.57 -10.60
CA PRO A 73 7.54 -3.51 -10.50
C PRO A 73 7.26 -2.87 -11.86
N CYS A 74 6.13 -3.20 -12.50
CA CYS A 74 5.65 -2.61 -13.74
C CYS A 74 4.27 -1.92 -13.63
N GLY A 75 3.80 -1.62 -12.42
CA GLY A 75 2.63 -0.77 -12.20
C GLY A 75 2.87 0.69 -12.60
N THR A 76 1.80 1.47 -12.77
CA THR A 76 1.88 2.92 -12.98
C THR A 76 2.50 3.62 -11.77
N PHE A 77 2.17 3.14 -10.58
CA PHE A 77 2.73 3.53 -9.30
C PHE A 77 3.02 2.26 -8.52
N ASN A 78 4.22 2.14 -7.98
CA ASN A 78 4.61 1.08 -7.09
C ASN A 78 5.14 1.73 -5.81
N GLU A 79 4.30 1.82 -4.79
CA GLU A 79 4.71 2.35 -3.47
C GLU A 79 5.74 1.42 -2.83
N THR A 80 5.67 0.12 -3.12
CA THR A 80 6.64 -0.89 -2.64
C THR A 80 8.04 -0.72 -3.22
N ARG A 81 8.21 -0.05 -4.38
CA ARG A 81 9.53 0.23 -4.97
C ARG A 81 10.41 1.12 -4.08
N HIS A 82 9.80 1.90 -3.21
CA HIS A 82 10.52 2.77 -2.26
C HIS A 82 10.98 2.04 -0.99
N LEU A 83 10.69 0.74 -0.86
CA LEU A 83 11.06 -0.06 0.32
C LEU A 83 12.51 -0.60 0.27
N GLY A 84 13.27 -0.31 -0.81
CA GLY A 84 14.62 -0.83 -1.04
C GLY A 84 14.60 -2.10 -1.91
N ASP A 85 15.67 -2.91 -1.82
CA ASP A 85 15.88 -4.06 -2.69
C ASP A 85 15.13 -5.32 -2.23
N SER A 86 14.60 -5.31 -1.00
CA SER A 86 13.87 -6.44 -0.45
C SER A 86 12.75 -6.05 0.52
N ILE A 87 11.72 -6.92 0.60
CA ILE A 87 10.64 -6.81 1.58
C ILE A 87 10.72 -8.00 2.52
N ASN A 88 11.02 -7.76 3.80
CA ASN A 88 11.21 -8.80 4.81
C ASN A 88 9.95 -9.10 5.61
N PHE A 89 8.98 -8.19 5.62
CA PHE A 89 7.70 -8.34 6.32
C PHE A 89 6.59 -7.61 5.58
N VAL A 90 5.36 -8.02 5.82
CA VAL A 90 4.14 -7.36 5.34
C VAL A 90 3.22 -7.08 6.51
N GLY A 91 2.33 -6.10 6.36
CA GLY A 91 1.22 -5.96 7.27
C GLY A 91 0.18 -7.05 6.98
N ASP A 92 -0.52 -7.48 8.00
CA ASP A 92 -1.64 -8.43 7.89
C ASP A 92 -2.86 -7.84 8.59
N CYS A 93 -4.01 -7.96 7.95
CA CYS A 93 -5.31 -7.60 8.50
C CYS A 93 -6.26 -8.79 8.33
N ASN A 94 -6.56 -9.50 9.42
CA ASN A 94 -7.41 -10.68 9.42
C ASN A 94 -6.99 -11.75 8.39
N GLY A 95 -5.68 -11.98 8.21
CA GLY A 95 -5.13 -12.92 7.25
C GLY A 95 -4.96 -12.38 5.82
N GLN A 96 -5.34 -11.14 5.55
CA GLN A 96 -5.09 -10.46 4.28
C GLN A 96 -3.84 -9.59 4.38
N SER A 97 -2.86 -9.86 3.53
CA SER A 97 -1.63 -9.08 3.51
C SER A 97 -1.85 -7.67 2.93
N PHE A 98 -1.12 -6.69 3.46
CA PHE A 98 -0.96 -5.38 2.84
C PHE A 98 0.52 -5.01 2.76
N GLY A 99 0.92 -4.53 1.59
CA GLY A 99 2.30 -4.17 1.29
C GLY A 99 2.67 -2.78 1.81
N TYR A 100 1.71 -1.84 1.83
CA TYR A 100 1.99 -0.47 2.28
C TYR A 100 0.87 0.17 3.11
N VAL A 101 -0.43 -0.10 2.84
CA VAL A 101 -1.52 0.56 3.57
C VAL A 101 -2.78 -0.27 3.71
N CYS A 102 -3.39 -0.21 4.90
CA CYS A 102 -4.76 -0.63 5.17
C CYS A 102 -5.47 0.52 5.89
N ALA A 103 -6.41 1.20 5.24
CA ALA A 103 -6.99 2.44 5.75
C ALA A 103 -8.49 2.57 5.51
N THR A 104 -9.20 3.25 6.41
CA THR A 104 -10.61 3.62 6.26
C THR A 104 -10.85 5.06 6.69
N GLY A 105 -11.84 5.71 6.08
CA GLY A 105 -12.26 7.07 6.38
C GLY A 105 -11.79 8.11 5.36
N SER A 106 -11.47 9.32 5.84
CA SER A 106 -11.10 10.44 4.97
C SER A 106 -9.91 10.08 4.07
N PHE A 107 -9.99 10.49 2.80
CA PHE A 107 -8.99 10.28 1.76
C PHE A 107 -8.82 8.85 1.25
N THR A 108 -9.45 7.84 1.83
CA THR A 108 -9.30 6.45 1.35
C THR A 108 -9.92 6.25 -0.03
N GLU A 109 -10.96 7.01 -0.37
CA GLU A 109 -11.59 7.01 -1.70
C GLU A 109 -10.59 7.41 -2.82
N ILE A 110 -9.54 8.18 -2.48
CA ILE A 110 -8.49 8.58 -3.40
C ILE A 110 -7.65 7.37 -3.83
N GLY A 111 -7.47 6.40 -2.93
CA GLY A 111 -6.63 5.22 -3.16
C GLY A 111 -7.14 4.31 -4.27
N TYR A 112 -8.46 4.15 -4.39
CA TYR A 112 -9.08 3.28 -5.40
C TYR A 112 -9.77 4.04 -6.55
N SER A 113 -9.78 5.37 -6.54
CA SER A 113 -10.34 6.19 -7.61
C SER A 113 -9.33 6.36 -8.76
N THR A 114 -9.57 5.68 -9.89
CA THR A 114 -8.73 5.75 -11.10
C THR A 114 -8.52 7.16 -11.67
N LYS A 115 -9.40 8.11 -11.31
CA LYS A 115 -9.31 9.52 -11.75
C LYS A 115 -8.15 10.29 -11.07
N CYS A 116 -7.58 9.78 -9.99
CA CYS A 116 -6.49 10.47 -9.27
C CYS A 116 -5.13 10.37 -9.95
N ALA A 117 -4.87 9.32 -10.72
CA ALA A 117 -3.59 9.14 -11.42
C ALA A 117 -3.29 10.25 -12.44
N ALA A 118 -4.33 10.80 -13.10
CA ALA A 118 -4.18 11.89 -14.07
C ALA A 118 -3.89 13.26 -13.42
N LYS A 119 -4.18 13.43 -12.13
CA LYS A 119 -4.14 14.72 -11.42
C LYS A 119 -2.83 15.01 -10.69
N ARG A 120 -1.91 14.05 -10.59
CA ARG A 120 -0.59 14.23 -9.97
C ARG A 120 0.31 15.26 -10.68
N ARG A 121 -0.03 15.67 -11.91
CA ARG A 121 0.68 16.74 -12.64
C ARG A 121 0.28 18.17 -12.23
N LEU A 122 -0.79 18.32 -11.45
CA LEU A 122 -1.20 19.63 -10.96
C LEU A 122 -0.28 20.05 -9.79
N LYS A 123 0.20 21.30 -9.85
CA LYS A 123 1.05 21.91 -8.81
C LYS A 123 0.43 21.68 -7.42
N CYS A 124 1.26 21.39 -6.44
CA CYS A 124 0.91 20.99 -5.07
C CYS A 124 -0.26 21.80 -4.43
N LEU A 125 -0.34 23.10 -4.71
CA LEU A 125 -1.39 23.98 -4.18
C LEU A 125 -2.80 23.65 -4.75
N ALA A 126 -2.90 23.37 -6.05
CA ALA A 126 -4.17 22.98 -6.67
C ALA A 126 -4.63 21.60 -6.20
N TYR A 127 -3.68 20.69 -5.90
CA TYR A 127 -3.97 19.40 -5.29
C TYR A 127 -4.48 19.56 -3.85
N ILE A 128 -3.88 20.42 -3.04
CA ILE A 128 -4.33 20.72 -1.67
C ILE A 128 -5.77 21.28 -1.68
N LEU A 129 -6.06 22.25 -2.54
CA LEU A 129 -7.40 22.82 -2.67
C LEU A 129 -8.43 21.78 -3.13
N GLN A 130 -8.03 20.86 -4.01
CA GLN A 130 -8.91 19.79 -4.48
C GLN A 130 -9.11 18.72 -3.38
N VAL A 131 -8.08 18.38 -2.62
CA VAL A 131 -8.16 17.51 -1.45
C VAL A 131 -9.10 18.09 -0.39
N LEU A 132 -9.02 19.39 -0.12
CA LEU A 132 -9.93 20.09 0.78
C LEU A 132 -11.39 20.05 0.29
N LYS A 133 -11.61 20.08 -1.02
CA LYS A 133 -12.95 19.96 -1.63
C LYS A 133 -13.54 18.54 -1.50
N TRP A 134 -12.69 17.51 -1.53
CA TRP A 134 -13.09 16.10 -1.42
C TRP A 134 -13.05 15.59 0.02
N TYR A 135 -12.60 16.40 0.94
CA TYR A 135 -12.47 16.07 2.33
C TYR A 135 -13.84 15.99 3.00
N LYS A 136 -14.28 14.78 3.28
CA LYS A 136 -15.47 14.51 4.09
C LYS A 136 -15.04 14.11 5.50
N SER A 137 -15.70 14.65 6.50
CA SER A 137 -15.55 14.19 7.88
C SER A 137 -16.29 12.87 8.05
N HIS A 138 -15.57 11.81 8.33
CA HIS A 138 -16.15 10.52 8.68
C HIS A 138 -16.31 10.42 10.20
N LYS A 139 -17.30 9.61 10.62
CA LYS A 139 -17.49 9.24 12.02
C LYS A 139 -17.36 7.72 12.11
N ILE A 140 -16.18 7.28 12.47
CA ILE A 140 -15.84 5.87 12.67
C ILE A 140 -15.75 5.66 14.16
N LYS A 141 -16.78 5.07 14.78
CA LYS A 141 -16.69 4.64 16.18
C LYS A 141 -15.85 3.39 16.23
N ALA A 142 -14.77 3.46 16.98
CA ALA A 142 -13.85 2.35 17.10
C ALA A 142 -13.22 2.29 18.50
N ARG A 143 -13.04 1.06 18.98
CA ARG A 143 -12.14 0.74 20.09
C ARG A 143 -10.88 0.16 19.50
N ILE A 144 -9.74 0.73 19.86
CA ILE A 144 -8.42 0.36 19.33
C ILE A 144 -7.55 -0.08 20.50
N ASN A 145 -6.91 -1.23 20.36
CA ASN A 145 -5.85 -1.66 21.26
C ASN A 145 -4.55 -1.79 20.47
N ILE A 146 -3.48 -1.18 20.94
CA ILE A 146 -2.14 -1.24 20.34
C ILE A 146 -1.19 -1.72 21.43
N ASP A 147 -0.73 -2.98 21.33
CA ASP A 147 0.21 -3.59 22.28
C ASP A 147 -0.18 -3.33 23.75
N GLY A 148 -1.47 -3.53 24.07
CA GLY A 148 -2.05 -3.33 25.39
C GLY A 148 -2.51 -1.90 25.73
N LYS A 149 -2.26 -0.90 24.87
CA LYS A 149 -2.76 0.46 25.06
C LYS A 149 -4.10 0.64 24.33
N SER A 150 -5.12 1.07 25.07
CA SER A 150 -6.47 1.25 24.51
C SER A 150 -6.77 2.70 24.15
N PHE A 151 -7.45 2.89 23.02
CA PHE A 151 -7.89 4.18 22.49
C PHE A 151 -9.33 4.04 22.00
N ASP A 152 -10.27 4.64 22.73
CA ASP A 152 -11.67 4.65 22.35
C ASP A 152 -12.05 6.00 21.77
N GLY A 153 -12.96 6.01 20.79
CA GLY A 153 -13.46 7.27 20.25
C GLY A 153 -14.05 7.20 18.86
N GLU A 154 -14.33 8.38 18.36
CA GLU A 154 -14.74 8.59 16.97
C GLU A 154 -13.56 9.10 16.16
N TYR A 155 -13.31 8.44 15.03
CA TYR A 155 -12.21 8.75 14.14
C TYR A 155 -12.73 9.20 12.77
N THR A 156 -11.97 10.06 12.12
CA THR A 156 -12.21 10.43 10.72
C THR A 156 -11.29 9.67 9.76
N LEU A 157 -10.14 9.20 10.28
CA LEU A 157 -9.19 8.36 9.55
C LEU A 157 -8.59 7.35 10.50
N LEU A 158 -8.58 6.08 10.09
CA LEU A 158 -7.79 5.00 10.67
C LEU A 158 -6.93 4.40 9.55
N MET A 159 -5.61 4.32 9.78
CA MET A 159 -4.66 3.90 8.75
C MET A 159 -3.52 3.09 9.37
N ALA A 160 -3.46 1.82 9.05
CA ALA A 160 -2.25 1.02 9.26
C ALA A 160 -1.33 1.22 8.05
N ILE A 161 -0.09 1.60 8.29
CA ILE A 161 0.90 1.88 7.26
C ILE A 161 2.21 1.16 7.53
N LYS A 162 2.78 0.60 6.47
CA LYS A 162 4.06 -0.11 6.46
C LYS A 162 5.02 0.53 5.45
N ASN A 163 5.05 1.84 5.37
CA ASN A 163 5.93 2.57 4.48
C ASN A 163 6.24 3.95 5.07
N ASN A 164 7.27 4.61 4.56
CA ASN A 164 7.52 6.03 4.85
C ASN A 164 6.58 6.96 4.07
N THR A 165 6.08 6.50 2.91
CA THR A 165 5.18 7.27 2.03
C THR A 165 3.79 6.62 1.94
N CYS A 166 2.79 7.45 1.69
CA CYS A 166 1.47 7.02 1.23
C CYS A 166 0.92 8.07 0.28
N PHE A 167 0.43 7.64 -0.89
CA PHE A 167 -0.01 8.52 -1.98
C PHE A 167 1.04 9.58 -2.39
N GLY A 168 2.34 9.23 -2.26
CA GLY A 168 3.45 10.12 -2.58
C GLY A 168 3.77 11.17 -1.52
N PHE A 169 3.17 11.13 -0.33
CA PHE A 169 3.52 11.99 0.80
C PHE A 169 4.46 11.25 1.76
N PRO A 170 5.72 11.72 1.94
CA PRO A 170 6.69 11.10 2.85
C PRO A 170 6.43 11.56 4.30
N PHE A 171 5.35 11.08 4.90
CA PHE A 171 4.93 11.56 6.23
C PHE A 171 5.41 10.68 7.39
N ASN A 172 5.64 9.38 7.15
CA ASN A 172 6.10 8.46 8.19
C ASN A 172 7.63 8.41 8.26
N LYS A 173 8.23 9.45 8.82
CA LYS A 173 9.70 9.56 8.97
C LYS A 173 10.28 8.63 10.04
N MET A 174 9.42 7.92 10.76
CA MET A 174 9.87 6.89 11.71
C MET A 174 10.26 5.61 11.01
N TYR A 175 9.64 5.29 9.87
CA TYR A 175 9.87 4.06 9.13
C TYR A 175 11.33 3.93 8.67
N ASP A 176 11.93 5.03 8.22
CA ASP A 176 13.34 5.03 7.77
C ASP A 176 14.33 4.68 8.90
N LYS A 177 13.94 4.96 10.17
CA LYS A 177 14.76 4.66 11.34
C LYS A 177 14.52 3.24 11.88
N LYS A 178 13.26 2.81 11.88
CA LYS A 178 12.83 1.50 12.34
C LYS A 178 11.71 0.99 11.44
N PRO A 179 12.04 0.15 10.45
CA PRO A 179 11.04 -0.46 9.56
C PRO A 179 10.12 -1.39 10.35
N GLN A 180 8.89 -0.94 10.60
CA GLN A 180 7.82 -1.70 11.27
C GLN A 180 6.48 -1.06 10.90
N PRO A 181 5.34 -1.73 11.12
CA PRO A 181 4.04 -1.12 10.85
C PRO A 181 3.70 -0.07 11.92
N TYR A 182 2.96 0.95 11.49
CA TYR A 182 2.46 2.03 12.33
C TYR A 182 0.95 2.18 12.17
N LEU A 183 0.24 2.42 13.26
CA LEU A 183 -1.18 2.74 13.24
C LEU A 183 -1.36 4.23 13.51
N LEU A 184 -1.99 4.90 12.55
CA LEU A 184 -2.42 6.29 12.62
C LEU A 184 -3.92 6.35 12.87
N GLY A 185 -4.32 7.09 13.90
CA GLY A 185 -5.71 7.44 14.15
C GLY A 185 -5.87 8.94 14.23
N VAL A 186 -6.76 9.51 13.42
CA VAL A 186 -7.16 10.93 13.50
C VAL A 186 -8.59 11.00 13.99
N LYS A 187 -8.80 11.67 15.14
CA LYS A 187 -10.13 11.81 15.76
C LYS A 187 -11.05 12.68 14.93
N SER A 188 -12.32 12.33 14.91
CA SER A 188 -13.36 13.14 14.29
C SER A 188 -13.59 14.41 15.08
N CYS A 189 -13.84 15.53 14.40
CA CYS A 189 -14.24 16.79 15.01
C CYS A 189 -15.78 16.95 15.09
N GLY A 190 -16.54 15.90 14.81
CA GLY A 190 -17.99 15.90 14.81
C GLY A 190 -18.63 15.84 13.43
N ASN A 191 -19.75 16.52 13.23
CA ASN A 191 -20.49 16.50 11.97
C ASN A 191 -19.70 17.14 10.82
N ASP A 192 -19.98 16.69 9.60
CA ASP A 192 -19.34 17.21 8.40
C ASP A 192 -19.87 18.61 8.08
N ASN A 193 -19.23 19.63 8.60
CA ASN A 193 -19.48 21.04 8.32
C ASN A 193 -18.15 21.77 8.09
N LEU A 194 -18.22 22.96 7.49
CA LEU A 194 -17.05 23.74 7.09
C LEU A 194 -16.11 24.04 8.27
N PHE A 195 -16.66 24.32 9.46
CA PHE A 195 -15.89 24.63 10.65
C PHE A 195 -15.10 23.41 11.16
N ASN A 196 -15.72 22.23 11.20
CA ASN A 196 -15.07 21.00 11.61
C ASN A 196 -14.06 20.53 10.55
N ARG A 197 -14.34 20.73 9.27
CA ARG A 197 -13.35 20.51 8.19
C ARG A 197 -12.12 21.41 8.39
N ALA A 198 -12.31 22.70 8.70
CA ALA A 198 -11.21 23.62 9.00
C ALA A 198 -10.40 23.19 10.23
N LYS A 199 -11.06 22.74 11.32
CA LYS A 199 -10.36 22.21 12.51
C LYS A 199 -9.50 20.98 12.21
N MET A 200 -9.98 20.08 11.36
CA MET A 200 -9.25 18.87 10.98
C MET A 200 -8.07 19.16 10.03
N PHE A 201 -8.07 20.32 9.36
CA PHE A 201 -6.94 20.72 8.52
C PHE A 201 -5.61 20.68 9.29
N PHE A 202 -5.57 21.17 10.53
CA PHE A 202 -4.33 21.23 11.30
C PHE A 202 -3.69 19.88 11.61
N PRO A 203 -4.42 18.85 12.14
CA PRO A 203 -3.82 17.54 12.31
C PRO A 203 -3.38 16.92 10.99
N PHE A 204 -4.16 17.02 9.92
CA PHE A 204 -3.77 16.49 8.62
C PHE A 204 -2.54 17.20 8.05
N PHE A 205 -2.49 18.53 8.09
CA PHE A 205 -1.32 19.29 7.68
C PHE A 205 -0.08 18.87 8.49
N ARG A 206 -0.23 18.79 9.82
CA ARG A 206 0.88 18.37 10.70
C ARG A 206 1.39 16.97 10.39
N ILE A 207 0.49 16.04 10.11
CA ILE A 207 0.85 14.66 9.81
C ILE A 207 1.47 14.56 8.41
N PHE A 208 0.73 14.94 7.39
CA PHE A 208 1.10 14.63 5.99
C PHE A 208 2.13 15.59 5.38
N PHE A 209 2.19 16.84 5.83
CA PHE A 209 3.16 17.81 5.30
C PHE A 209 4.40 17.99 6.19
N CYS A 210 4.23 18.09 7.51
CA CYS A 210 5.40 18.19 8.40
C CYS A 210 6.04 16.84 8.68
N GLY A 211 5.24 15.76 8.61
CA GLY A 211 5.65 14.40 8.89
C GLY A 211 5.79 14.08 10.38
N VAL A 212 5.71 12.79 10.71
CA VAL A 212 5.82 12.27 12.07
C VAL A 212 7.18 11.59 12.22
N ARG A 213 8.00 12.06 13.19
CA ARG A 213 9.39 11.64 13.40
C ARG A 213 9.59 10.73 14.60
N GLN A 214 8.58 10.63 15.48
CA GLN A 214 8.60 9.81 16.69
C GLN A 214 7.18 9.37 17.05
N PRO A 215 7.00 8.25 17.78
CA PRO A 215 5.71 7.83 18.27
C PRO A 215 5.01 8.95 19.02
N THR A 216 3.78 9.25 18.64
CA THR A 216 3.09 10.45 19.10
C THR A 216 1.64 10.12 19.47
N VAL A 217 1.21 10.59 20.64
CA VAL A 217 -0.19 10.63 21.07
C VAL A 217 -0.56 12.06 21.41
N ARG A 218 -1.58 12.60 20.74
CA ARG A 218 -2.11 13.95 20.95
C ARG A 218 -3.64 13.90 21.09
N LYS A 219 -4.24 14.96 21.59
CA LYS A 219 -5.70 15.06 21.80
C LYS A 219 -6.51 14.72 20.53
N GLY A 220 -6.03 15.12 19.36
CA GLY A 220 -6.75 14.95 18.07
C GLY A 220 -6.25 13.80 17.19
N TRP A 221 -5.11 13.19 17.49
CA TRP A 221 -4.55 12.12 16.68
C TRP A 221 -3.44 11.37 17.42
N PHE A 222 -3.17 10.14 16.97
CA PHE A 222 -2.00 9.38 17.38
C PHE A 222 -1.35 8.70 16.17
N MET A 223 -0.07 8.42 16.27
CA MET A 223 0.65 7.54 15.36
C MET A 223 1.67 6.74 16.16
N LEU A 224 1.44 5.44 16.26
CA LEU A 224 2.22 4.52 17.09
C LEU A 224 2.67 3.31 16.29
N PRO A 225 3.87 2.79 16.54
CA PRO A 225 4.24 1.47 16.05
C PRO A 225 3.37 0.41 16.71
N PHE A 226 3.24 -0.74 16.06
CA PHE A 226 2.59 -1.91 16.65
C PHE A 226 3.24 -3.21 16.18
N ASP A 227 3.26 -4.17 17.07
CA ASP A 227 3.48 -5.59 16.76
C ASP A 227 2.10 -6.26 16.58
N ASN A 228 1.16 -5.93 17.47
CA ASN A 228 -0.23 -6.37 17.41
C ASN A 228 -1.15 -5.19 17.69
N ALA A 229 -2.13 -5.00 16.84
CA ALA A 229 -3.19 -4.03 17.07
C ALA A 229 -4.57 -4.64 16.76
N THR A 230 -5.57 -4.27 17.51
CA THR A 230 -6.97 -4.62 17.24
C THR A 230 -7.80 -3.37 17.05
N ILE A 231 -8.68 -3.37 16.08
CA ILE A 231 -9.66 -2.30 15.84
C ILE A 231 -11.05 -2.94 15.86
N THR A 232 -11.83 -2.66 16.87
CA THR A 232 -13.24 -3.08 16.95
C THR A 232 -14.11 -1.96 16.42
N LEU A 233 -14.83 -2.22 15.33
CA LEU A 233 -15.70 -1.26 14.65
C LEU A 233 -17.15 -1.43 15.09
N ASP A 234 -17.90 -0.31 15.15
CA ASP A 234 -19.35 -0.30 15.42
C ASP A 234 -20.18 -0.93 14.29
N LYS A 235 -19.69 -0.86 13.07
CA LYS A 235 -20.32 -1.41 11.87
C LYS A 235 -19.29 -1.62 10.76
N PRO A 236 -19.63 -2.45 9.73
CA PRO A 236 -18.76 -2.62 8.57
C PRO A 236 -18.44 -1.29 7.89
N ARG A 237 -17.21 -1.17 7.40
CA ARG A 237 -16.68 0.01 6.71
C ARG A 237 -15.87 -0.40 5.49
N ASP A 238 -15.80 0.51 4.55
CA ASP A 238 -14.96 0.36 3.38
C ASP A 238 -13.51 0.73 3.73
N PHE A 239 -12.61 -0.19 3.44
CA PHE A 239 -11.17 -0.04 3.60
C PHE A 239 -10.51 0.00 2.25
N CYS A 240 -9.50 0.83 2.13
CA CYS A 240 -8.52 0.79 1.05
C CYS A 240 -7.34 -0.06 1.53
N ILE A 241 -7.14 -1.23 0.91
CA ILE A 241 -5.99 -2.11 1.17
C ILE A 241 -5.15 -2.12 -0.10
N ASP A 242 -3.99 -1.46 -0.06
CA ASP A 242 -3.06 -1.32 -1.20
C ASP A 242 -3.74 -0.87 -2.50
N GLY A 243 -4.72 0.03 -2.39
CA GLY A 243 -5.48 0.56 -3.52
C GLY A 243 -6.74 -0.24 -3.89
N GLU A 244 -7.00 -1.36 -3.25
CA GLU A 244 -8.23 -2.16 -3.44
C GLU A 244 -9.28 -1.81 -2.39
N LEU A 245 -10.53 -1.72 -2.82
CA LEU A 245 -11.67 -1.54 -1.91
C LEU A 245 -12.08 -2.88 -1.31
N ARG A 246 -12.20 -2.91 0.03
CA ARG A 246 -12.69 -4.07 0.80
C ARG A 246 -13.62 -3.59 1.91
N THR A 247 -14.77 -4.21 2.07
CA THR A 247 -15.66 -3.94 3.20
C THR A 247 -15.28 -4.86 4.36
N LEU A 248 -14.84 -4.29 5.48
CA LEU A 248 -14.44 -5.00 6.69
C LEU A 248 -15.28 -4.53 7.88
N GLY A 249 -15.52 -5.42 8.85
CA GLY A 249 -16.30 -5.10 10.04
C GLY A 249 -15.99 -6.01 11.21
N GLY A 250 -16.55 -5.67 12.37
CA GLY A 250 -16.29 -6.38 13.62
C GLY A 250 -14.91 -6.08 14.19
N GLU A 251 -14.21 -7.12 14.63
CA GLU A 251 -12.84 -7.02 15.15
C GLU A 251 -11.83 -7.25 14.01
N LEU A 252 -11.00 -6.26 13.79
CA LEU A 252 -9.88 -6.32 12.85
C LEU A 252 -8.59 -6.52 13.64
N ARG A 253 -7.87 -7.59 13.34
CA ARG A 253 -6.57 -7.90 13.93
C ARG A 253 -5.48 -7.51 12.94
N LEU A 254 -4.64 -6.58 13.34
CA LEU A 254 -3.51 -6.08 12.57
C LEU A 254 -2.23 -6.61 13.18
N THR A 255 -1.38 -7.20 12.36
CA THR A 255 -0.07 -7.72 12.78
C THR A 255 1.01 -7.41 11.76
N ALA A 256 2.26 -7.49 12.17
CA ALA A 256 3.39 -7.59 11.27
C ALA A 256 3.69 -9.06 11.00
N ARG A 257 3.55 -9.50 9.75
CA ARG A 257 3.92 -10.87 9.36
C ARG A 257 5.29 -10.86 8.71
N THR A 258 6.27 -11.44 9.40
CA THR A 258 7.59 -11.71 8.80
C THR A 258 7.43 -12.74 7.69
N LEU A 259 8.08 -12.51 6.56
CA LEU A 259 8.08 -13.43 5.43
C LEU A 259 9.12 -14.52 5.66
N THR A 260 8.75 -15.77 5.38
CA THR A 260 9.68 -16.91 5.42
C THR A 260 10.82 -16.71 4.43
N HIS A 261 10.48 -16.19 3.25
CA HIS A 261 11.42 -15.76 2.22
C HIS A 261 11.19 -14.28 1.93
N PRO A 262 12.20 -13.41 2.09
CA PRO A 262 12.08 -12.02 1.68
C PRO A 262 11.70 -11.91 0.21
N VAL A 263 10.83 -10.95 -0.13
CA VAL A 263 10.59 -10.60 -1.53
C VAL A 263 11.80 -9.85 -2.06
N THR A 264 12.40 -10.32 -3.13
CA THR A 264 13.49 -9.62 -3.81
C THR A 264 12.88 -8.69 -4.86
N ILE A 265 13.19 -7.40 -4.81
CA ILE A 265 12.74 -6.42 -5.80
C ILE A 265 13.79 -6.36 -6.92
N LEU A 266 13.34 -6.59 -8.16
CA LEU A 266 14.19 -6.56 -9.33
C LEU A 266 13.94 -5.29 -10.15
N ASP A 267 14.97 -4.82 -10.81
CA ASP A 267 14.78 -3.79 -11.83
C ASP A 267 13.96 -4.34 -12.99
N CYS A 268 13.02 -3.53 -13.49
CA CYS A 268 12.22 -3.92 -14.65
C CYS A 268 13.10 -3.96 -15.90
N PRO A 269 13.41 -5.14 -16.49
CA PRO A 269 14.13 -5.23 -17.72
C PRO A 269 13.26 -4.65 -18.84
N GLN A 270 13.61 -3.44 -19.28
CA GLN A 270 12.88 -2.72 -20.33
C GLN A 270 13.39 -3.10 -21.71
N ASN A 271 12.49 -3.13 -22.68
CA ASN A 271 12.90 -3.15 -24.10
C ASN A 271 13.68 -1.87 -24.39
N VAL A 272 14.99 -1.99 -24.55
CA VAL A 272 15.86 -0.89 -24.99
C VAL A 272 15.41 -0.55 -26.40
N LYS A 273 14.72 0.58 -26.59
CA LYS A 273 14.57 1.16 -27.94
C LYS A 273 15.98 1.45 -28.41
N LYS A 274 16.49 0.67 -29.37
CA LYS A 274 17.71 1.01 -30.13
C LYS A 274 17.43 2.38 -30.74
N HIS A 275 17.95 3.44 -30.16
CA HIS A 275 18.16 4.69 -30.86
C HIS A 275 19.24 4.41 -31.88
N LEU A 276 18.82 4.01 -33.09
CA LEU A 276 19.63 4.17 -34.27
C LEU A 276 19.88 5.67 -34.43
N ARG A 277 20.99 6.12 -33.84
CA ARG A 277 21.57 7.41 -34.23
C ARG A 277 22.10 7.17 -35.65
N HIS A 278 21.39 7.71 -36.63
CA HIS A 278 21.95 7.95 -37.95
C HIS A 278 23.05 8.97 -37.76
N THR A 279 24.28 8.51 -37.71
CA THR A 279 25.45 9.31 -38.02
C THR A 279 25.48 9.48 -39.53
N HIS A 280 25.18 10.69 -39.95
CA HIS A 280 25.63 11.24 -41.22
C HIS A 280 26.74 12.22 -40.90
#